data_40b357ad8eb961993c9e0a474f83ff42
#
_entry.id   40b357ad8eb961993c9e0a474f83ff42
#
_cell.length_a   1.000
_cell.length_b   1.000
_cell.length_c   1.000
_cell.angle_alpha   90.00
_cell.angle_beta   90.00
_cell.angle_gamma   90.00
#
_symmetry.space_group_name_H-M   'P 1'
#
loop_
_entity.id
_entity.type
_entity.pdbx_description
1 polymer ?
#
loop_
_entity_poly.entity_id
_entity_poly.type
_entity_poly.pdbx_seq_one_letter_code
_entity_poly.pdbx_strand_id
1 'polypeptide(L)'
;FSCNNMKVALYCISNPGYHTRGEIKERIREAKVGSLNLHVWQKHEIDNYAINVDAILKYSTQHKRKGKISLPILTKKIEEVVNTLEGDVLENISRELIANSANVNAIHNMALSNEEIDHRLNNPHDAISGKKFFELLSNWTQENYEIPISALHVIPYFERHEVPNEVASLISKIMSGENL
;
A
#
# COMPACT_ATOMS: atom_id res chain seq x y z
N PHE A 1 26.09 39.10 -11.28
CA PHE A 1 25.24 37.88 -11.46
C PHE A 1 24.81 37.45 -10.07
N SER A 2 23.56 37.77 -9.66
CA SER A 2 22.99 37.22 -8.43
C SER A 2 22.57 35.77 -8.72
N CYS A 3 23.31 34.80 -8.16
CA CYS A 3 22.83 33.44 -8.07
C CYS A 3 21.54 33.48 -7.22
N ASN A 4 20.39 33.37 -7.86
CA ASN A 4 19.15 33.05 -7.15
C ASN A 4 19.42 31.74 -6.41
N ASN A 5 19.44 31.78 -5.06
CA ASN A 5 19.48 30.61 -4.21
C ASN A 5 18.19 29.80 -4.45
N MET A 6 18.20 28.97 -5.47
CA MET A 6 17.09 28.04 -5.74
C MET A 6 17.09 27.01 -4.61
N LYS A 7 16.14 27.12 -3.70
CA LYS A 7 15.91 26.08 -2.68
C LYS A 7 15.26 24.88 -3.38
N VAL A 8 15.97 23.77 -3.45
CA VAL A 8 15.44 22.51 -3.94
C VAL A 8 14.98 21.72 -2.72
N ALA A 9 13.69 21.40 -2.66
CA ALA A 9 13.16 20.46 -1.68
C ALA A 9 13.25 19.05 -2.26
N LEU A 10 13.90 18.14 -1.54
CA LEU A 10 14.03 16.74 -1.92
C LEU A 10 13.00 15.91 -1.15
N TYR A 11 12.15 15.20 -1.87
CA TYR A 11 11.17 14.28 -1.29
C TYR A 11 11.54 12.86 -1.65
N CYS A 12 11.51 11.98 -0.67
CA CYS A 12 11.65 10.54 -0.83
C CYS A 12 10.36 9.87 -0.40
N ILE A 13 9.81 8.99 -1.23
CA ILE A 13 8.61 8.22 -0.94
C ILE A 13 9.00 6.74 -0.96
N SER A 14 8.68 6.03 0.11
CA SER A 14 9.05 4.63 0.28
C SER A 14 7.88 3.77 0.73
N ASN A 15 7.91 2.50 0.34
CA ASN A 15 7.07 1.48 0.93
C ASN A 15 7.58 1.13 2.34
N PRO A 16 6.70 0.79 3.30
CA PRO A 16 7.10 0.38 4.63
C PRO A 16 7.84 -0.97 4.64
N GLY A 17 7.63 -1.81 3.62
CA GLY A 17 8.06 -3.19 3.64
C GLY A 17 7.41 -3.94 4.80
N TYR A 18 8.18 -4.85 5.42
CA TYR A 18 7.75 -5.56 6.63
C TYR A 18 8.41 -5.01 7.91
N HIS A 19 8.96 -3.78 7.84
CA HIS A 19 9.54 -3.11 9.00
C HIS A 19 8.46 -2.78 10.04
N THR A 20 8.85 -2.80 11.31
CA THR A 20 7.99 -2.40 12.42
C THR A 20 7.71 -0.90 12.39
N ARG A 21 6.63 -0.48 13.03
CA ARG A 21 6.30 0.95 13.19
C ARG A 21 7.41 1.73 13.90
N GLY A 22 8.14 1.07 14.82
CA GLY A 22 9.28 1.66 15.50
C GLY A 22 10.46 1.96 14.56
N GLU A 23 10.83 0.99 13.73
CA GLU A 23 11.89 1.14 12.71
C GLU A 23 11.52 2.21 11.67
N ILE A 24 10.26 2.28 11.24
CA ILE A 24 9.79 3.31 10.32
C ILE A 24 9.92 4.70 10.94
N LYS A 25 9.51 4.89 12.20
CA LYS A 25 9.65 6.17 12.92
C LYS A 25 11.10 6.60 13.02
N GLU A 26 12.00 5.66 13.30
CA GLU A 26 13.44 5.95 13.39
C GLU A 26 14.02 6.36 12.04
N ARG A 27 13.69 5.69 10.96
CA ARG A 27 14.10 6.06 9.59
C ARG A 27 13.62 7.46 9.20
N ILE A 28 12.38 7.81 9.53
CA ILE A 28 11.85 9.16 9.27
C ILE A 28 12.65 10.20 10.10
N ARG A 29 12.98 9.89 11.35
CA ARG A 29 13.79 10.76 12.21
C ARG A 29 15.19 10.97 11.65
N GLU A 30 15.86 9.91 11.21
CA GLU A 30 17.19 9.96 10.60
C GLU A 30 17.18 10.76 9.28
N ALA A 31 16.19 10.53 8.42
CA ALA A 31 16.01 11.28 7.19
C ALA A 31 15.88 12.79 7.45
N LYS A 32 15.10 13.16 8.47
CA LYS A 32 14.91 14.56 8.87
C LYS A 32 16.20 15.21 9.35
N VAL A 33 17.05 14.49 10.09
CA VAL A 33 18.40 14.97 10.49
C VAL A 33 19.25 15.22 9.25
N GLY A 34 19.15 14.38 8.22
CA GLY A 34 19.81 14.55 6.92
C GLY A 34 19.16 15.58 5.98
N SER A 35 18.16 16.35 6.45
CA SER A 35 17.39 17.31 5.64
C SER A 35 16.66 16.68 4.45
N LEU A 36 16.28 15.40 4.57
CA LEU A 36 15.50 14.68 3.59
C LEU A 36 14.03 14.59 4.04
N ASN A 37 13.11 14.99 3.17
CA ASN A 37 11.68 14.80 3.39
C ASN A 37 11.30 13.35 3.01
N LEU A 38 11.25 12.47 4.00
CA LEU A 38 10.88 11.06 3.82
C LEU A 38 9.42 10.85 4.19
N HIS A 39 8.64 10.36 3.23
CA HIS A 39 7.32 9.78 3.46
C HIS A 39 7.38 8.26 3.31
N VAL A 40 6.89 7.54 4.31
CA VAL A 40 6.71 6.09 4.25
C VAL A 40 5.22 5.81 4.26
N TRP A 41 4.73 5.07 3.27
CA TRP A 41 3.32 4.72 3.16
C TRP A 41 2.81 3.97 4.40
N GLN A 42 1.57 4.20 4.78
CA GLN A 42 0.91 3.43 5.84
C GLN A 42 0.54 2.03 5.37
N LYS A 43 0.18 1.89 4.10
CA LYS A 43 -0.09 0.60 3.46
C LYS A 43 1.19 -0.02 2.87
N HIS A 44 1.18 -1.34 2.67
CA HIS A 44 2.36 -2.08 2.23
C HIS A 44 2.94 -1.58 0.90
N GLU A 45 2.08 -1.28 -0.06
CA GLU A 45 2.45 -0.74 -1.38
C GLU A 45 1.47 0.38 -1.79
N ILE A 46 1.89 1.23 -2.72
CA ILE A 46 1.00 2.28 -3.25
C ILE A 46 -0.23 1.69 -3.94
N ASP A 47 -0.10 0.52 -4.55
CA ASP A 47 -1.21 -0.18 -5.21
C ASP A 47 -2.34 -0.54 -4.24
N ASN A 48 -2.05 -0.73 -2.94
CA ASN A 48 -3.07 -1.01 -1.92
C ASN A 48 -4.09 0.13 -1.76
N TYR A 49 -3.72 1.36 -2.10
CA TYR A 49 -4.65 2.50 -2.08
C TYR A 49 -5.68 2.43 -3.20
N ALA A 50 -5.42 1.64 -4.24
CA ALA A 50 -6.35 1.42 -5.35
C ALA A 50 -7.29 0.23 -5.11
N ILE A 51 -7.17 -0.51 -4.00
CA ILE A 51 -8.10 -1.60 -3.63
C ILE A 51 -9.40 -0.97 -3.11
N ASN A 52 -10.26 -0.56 -4.03
CA ASN A 52 -11.58 0.02 -3.79
C ASN A 52 -12.61 -0.73 -4.62
N VAL A 53 -13.54 -1.42 -3.95
CA VAL A 53 -14.52 -2.31 -4.58
C VAL A 53 -15.41 -1.54 -5.55
N ASP A 54 -15.84 -0.32 -5.18
CA ASP A 54 -16.75 0.49 -6.00
C ASP A 54 -16.05 0.99 -7.27
N ALA A 55 -14.82 1.47 -7.15
CA ALA A 55 -14.03 1.91 -8.30
C ALA A 55 -13.71 0.73 -9.26
N ILE A 56 -13.36 -0.45 -8.71
CA ILE A 56 -13.14 -1.67 -9.49
C ILE A 56 -14.42 -2.08 -10.20
N LEU A 57 -15.57 -2.00 -9.54
CA LEU A 57 -16.87 -2.32 -10.13
C LEU A 57 -17.27 -1.32 -11.24
N LYS A 58 -17.07 -0.01 -11.00
CA LYS A 58 -17.29 1.06 -11.98
C LYS A 58 -16.45 0.81 -13.24
N TYR A 59 -15.13 0.58 -13.07
CA TYR A 59 -14.23 0.24 -14.18
C TYR A 59 -14.72 -0.99 -14.94
N SER A 60 -14.96 -2.09 -14.23
CA SER A 60 -15.39 -3.36 -14.83
C SER A 60 -16.72 -3.26 -15.58
N THR A 61 -17.65 -2.42 -15.09
CA THR A 61 -18.95 -2.20 -15.72
C THR A 61 -18.81 -1.43 -17.03
N GLN A 62 -17.91 -0.44 -17.09
CA GLN A 62 -17.68 0.37 -18.29
C GLN A 62 -16.89 -0.38 -19.38
N HIS A 63 -15.97 -1.29 -18.99
CA HIS A 63 -15.08 -2.00 -19.90
C HIS A 63 -15.50 -3.46 -20.15
N LYS A 64 -16.73 -3.82 -19.80
CA LYS A 64 -17.23 -5.19 -19.98
C LYS A 64 -17.20 -5.59 -21.45
N ARG A 65 -16.61 -6.76 -21.73
CA ARG A 65 -16.64 -7.42 -23.04
C ARG A 65 -17.51 -8.66 -23.01
N LYS A 66 -17.50 -9.38 -21.89
CA LYS A 66 -18.25 -10.63 -21.72
C LYS A 66 -18.91 -10.63 -20.34
N GLY A 67 -20.24 -10.78 -20.33
CA GLY A 67 -21.00 -10.86 -19.08
C GLY A 67 -21.03 -9.56 -18.26
N LYS A 68 -21.47 -9.66 -17.01
CA LYS A 68 -21.53 -8.55 -16.05
C LYS A 68 -21.03 -9.04 -14.69
N ILE A 69 -20.07 -8.33 -14.14
CA ILE A 69 -19.64 -8.54 -12.75
C ILE A 69 -20.65 -7.85 -11.83
N SER A 70 -21.23 -8.57 -10.88
CA SER A 70 -22.08 -7.99 -9.85
C SER A 70 -21.25 -7.69 -8.60
N LEU A 71 -21.71 -6.74 -7.78
CA LEU A 71 -21.03 -6.38 -6.53
C LEU A 71 -20.78 -7.60 -5.61
N PRO A 72 -21.75 -8.51 -5.37
CA PRO A 72 -21.50 -9.67 -4.52
C PRO A 72 -20.42 -10.62 -5.06
N ILE A 73 -20.39 -10.82 -6.38
CA ILE A 73 -19.38 -11.68 -7.03
C ILE A 73 -17.99 -11.05 -6.89
N LEU A 74 -17.89 -9.74 -7.14
CA LEU A 74 -16.63 -9.01 -7.02
C LEU A 74 -16.13 -9.00 -5.59
N THR A 75 -16.99 -8.66 -4.63
CA THR A 75 -16.62 -8.65 -3.20
C THR A 75 -16.10 -10.00 -2.74
N LYS A 76 -16.82 -11.07 -3.04
CA LYS A 76 -16.38 -12.43 -2.72
C LYS A 76 -15.03 -12.75 -3.35
N LYS A 77 -14.80 -12.37 -4.61
CA LYS A 77 -13.53 -12.61 -5.28
C LYS A 77 -12.38 -11.81 -4.65
N ILE A 78 -12.62 -10.57 -4.27
CA ILE A 78 -11.64 -9.74 -3.55
C ILE A 78 -11.25 -10.40 -2.23
N GLU A 79 -12.22 -10.87 -1.44
CA GLU A 79 -11.97 -11.60 -0.18
C GLU A 79 -11.15 -12.87 -0.42
N GLU A 80 -11.47 -13.65 -1.45
CA GLU A 80 -10.70 -14.85 -1.81
C GLU A 80 -9.24 -14.52 -2.16
N VAL A 81 -9.00 -13.45 -2.91
CA VAL A 81 -7.65 -13.00 -3.29
C VAL A 81 -6.89 -12.52 -2.05
N VAL A 82 -7.53 -11.74 -1.19
CA VAL A 82 -6.92 -11.28 0.06
C VAL A 82 -6.51 -12.46 0.94
N ASN A 83 -7.41 -13.39 1.19
CA ASN A 83 -7.16 -14.60 2.00
C ASN A 83 -6.00 -15.43 1.43
N THR A 84 -5.88 -15.51 0.10
CA THR A 84 -4.76 -16.21 -0.56
C THR A 84 -3.42 -15.55 -0.26
N LEU A 85 -3.39 -14.23 -0.15
CA LEU A 85 -2.17 -13.45 0.06
C LEU A 85 -1.80 -13.27 1.54
N GLU A 86 -2.71 -13.52 2.49
CA GLU A 86 -2.43 -13.39 3.93
C GLU A 86 -1.30 -14.32 4.41
N GLY A 87 -1.22 -15.53 3.85
CA GLY A 87 -0.13 -16.47 4.15
C GLY A 87 1.26 -15.90 3.82
N ASP A 88 1.38 -15.23 2.68
CA ASP A 88 2.62 -14.56 2.26
C ASP A 88 3.02 -13.44 3.23
N VAL A 89 2.04 -12.70 3.76
CA VAL A 89 2.28 -11.61 4.73
C VAL A 89 2.92 -12.17 6.00
N LEU A 90 2.33 -13.22 6.58
CA LEU A 90 2.84 -13.85 7.80
C LEU A 90 4.26 -14.41 7.62
N GLU A 91 4.50 -15.08 6.49
CA GLU A 91 5.82 -15.63 6.19
C GLU A 91 6.88 -14.53 6.06
N ASN A 92 6.57 -13.45 5.36
CA ASN A 92 7.51 -12.35 5.14
C ASN A 92 7.76 -11.54 6.42
N ILE A 93 6.75 -11.29 7.25
CA ILE A 93 6.94 -10.67 8.58
C ILE A 93 7.85 -11.54 9.43
N SER A 94 7.59 -12.85 9.46
CA SER A 94 8.41 -13.79 10.25
C SER A 94 9.86 -13.80 9.81
N ARG A 95 10.13 -13.79 8.49
CA ARG A 95 11.50 -13.70 7.95
C ARG A 95 12.21 -12.41 8.35
N GLU A 96 11.53 -11.28 8.24
CA GLU A 96 12.11 -9.96 8.59
C GLU A 96 12.44 -9.90 10.09
N LEU A 97 11.54 -10.40 10.93
CA LEU A 97 11.75 -10.46 12.38
C LEU A 97 12.93 -11.36 12.76
N ILE A 98 13.08 -12.52 12.08
CA ILE A 98 14.23 -13.43 12.29
C ILE A 98 15.52 -12.74 11.85
N ALA A 99 15.53 -12.08 10.69
CA ALA A 99 16.71 -11.38 10.18
C ALA A 99 17.17 -10.25 11.12
N ASN A 100 16.21 -9.51 11.70
CA ASN A 100 16.50 -8.42 12.63
C ASN A 100 16.81 -8.88 14.07
N SER A 101 16.37 -10.08 14.47
CA SER A 101 16.56 -10.63 15.83
C SER A 101 17.99 -11.02 16.15
N ALA A 102 18.86 -11.13 15.16
CA ALA A 102 20.28 -11.45 15.38
C ALA A 102 21.04 -10.45 16.27
N ASN A 103 20.46 -9.28 16.56
CA ASN A 103 21.12 -8.19 17.27
C ASN A 103 20.43 -7.67 18.54
N VAL A 104 19.25 -8.15 18.96
CA VAL A 104 18.51 -7.59 20.12
C VAL A 104 17.73 -8.69 20.90
N ASN A 105 17.60 -8.54 22.22
CA ASN A 105 16.91 -9.44 23.16
C ASN A 105 15.65 -10.13 22.58
N ALA A 106 15.72 -11.41 22.33
CA ALA A 106 14.71 -12.23 21.65
C ALA A 106 13.28 -12.10 22.23
N ILE A 107 13.14 -11.93 23.55
CA ILE A 107 11.82 -11.81 24.23
C ILE A 107 11.12 -10.50 23.90
N HIS A 108 11.86 -9.37 23.86
CA HIS A 108 11.28 -8.08 23.52
C HIS A 108 10.81 -8.05 22.07
N ASN A 109 11.58 -8.64 21.17
CA ASN A 109 11.25 -8.74 19.75
C ASN A 109 10.03 -9.65 19.48
N MET A 110 9.84 -10.73 20.24
CA MET A 110 8.64 -11.57 20.12
C MET A 110 7.36 -10.84 20.54
N ALA A 111 7.40 -10.01 21.57
CA ALA A 111 6.23 -9.24 22.01
C ALA A 111 5.86 -8.16 20.96
N LEU A 112 6.84 -7.42 20.44
CA LEU A 112 6.65 -6.45 19.38
C LEU A 112 6.19 -7.10 18.06
N SER A 113 6.65 -8.33 17.78
CA SER A 113 6.25 -9.07 16.59
C SER A 113 4.79 -9.49 16.63
N ASN A 114 4.29 -9.94 17.76
CA ASN A 114 2.89 -10.33 17.90
C ASN A 114 1.96 -9.13 17.72
N GLU A 115 2.28 -7.97 18.33
CA GLU A 115 1.51 -6.74 18.17
C GLU A 115 1.49 -6.27 16.70
N GLU A 116 2.61 -6.34 16.00
CA GLU A 116 2.70 -5.95 14.58
C GLU A 116 1.96 -6.96 13.68
N ILE A 117 2.05 -8.24 13.97
CA ILE A 117 1.29 -9.30 13.27
C ILE A 117 -0.21 -9.06 13.45
N ASP A 118 -0.67 -8.89 14.70
CA ASP A 118 -2.08 -8.64 15.01
C ASP A 118 -2.59 -7.38 14.31
N HIS A 119 -1.80 -6.30 14.31
CA HIS A 119 -2.16 -5.07 13.60
C HIS A 119 -2.35 -5.30 12.10
N ARG A 120 -1.47 -6.07 11.45
CA ARG A 120 -1.54 -6.32 10.01
C ARG A 120 -2.65 -7.31 9.65
N LEU A 121 -2.90 -8.33 10.47
CA LEU A 121 -4.01 -9.27 10.28
C LEU A 121 -5.37 -8.61 10.47
N ASN A 122 -5.47 -7.60 11.33
CA ASN A 122 -6.71 -6.82 11.49
C ASN A 122 -7.00 -5.90 10.28
N ASN A 123 -6.01 -5.67 9.41
CA ASN A 123 -6.13 -4.84 8.20
C ASN A 123 -5.46 -5.52 6.99
N PRO A 124 -5.93 -6.70 6.57
CA PRO A 124 -5.25 -7.50 5.56
C PRO A 124 -5.11 -6.78 4.21
N HIS A 125 -6.11 -5.99 3.80
CA HIS A 125 -6.04 -5.18 2.57
C HIS A 125 -4.86 -4.19 2.56
N ASP A 126 -4.40 -3.75 3.72
CA ASP A 126 -3.29 -2.80 3.84
C ASP A 126 -1.93 -3.49 3.90
N ALA A 127 -1.91 -4.77 4.26
CA ALA A 127 -0.70 -5.55 4.53
C ALA A 127 -0.25 -6.47 3.38
N ILE A 128 -1.18 -6.91 2.52
CA ILE A 128 -0.86 -7.77 1.37
C ILE A 128 -0.08 -7.01 0.30
N SER A 129 0.57 -7.73 -0.64
CA SER A 129 1.11 -7.09 -1.83
C SER A 129 -0.03 -6.63 -2.76
N GLY A 130 -0.20 -5.31 -2.89
CA GLY A 130 -1.18 -4.70 -3.79
C GLY A 130 -0.94 -5.09 -5.25
N LYS A 131 0.31 -5.24 -5.63
CA LYS A 131 0.73 -5.68 -6.96
C LYS A 131 0.26 -7.10 -7.27
N LYS A 132 0.52 -8.06 -6.34
CA LYS A 132 0.02 -9.44 -6.47
C LYS A 132 -1.50 -9.51 -6.43
N PHE A 133 -2.13 -8.66 -5.60
CA PHE A 133 -3.59 -8.56 -5.55
C PHE A 133 -4.17 -8.23 -6.93
N PHE A 134 -3.68 -7.17 -7.58
CA PHE A 134 -4.15 -6.80 -8.91
C PHE A 134 -3.79 -7.83 -9.98
N GLU A 135 -2.67 -8.53 -9.87
CA GLU A 135 -2.32 -9.63 -10.76
C GLU A 135 -3.34 -10.78 -10.68
N LEU A 136 -3.64 -11.26 -9.47
CA LEU A 136 -4.63 -12.34 -9.26
C LEU A 136 -6.04 -11.93 -9.67
N LEU A 137 -6.44 -10.70 -9.32
CA LEU A 137 -7.75 -10.19 -9.71
C LEU A 137 -7.86 -10.04 -11.23
N SER A 138 -6.80 -9.53 -11.88
CA SER A 138 -6.74 -9.36 -13.34
C SER A 138 -6.83 -10.70 -14.07
N ASN A 139 -6.10 -11.71 -13.61
CA ASN A 139 -6.17 -13.05 -14.19
C ASN A 139 -7.62 -13.59 -14.16
N TRP A 140 -8.28 -13.50 -12.99
CA TRP A 140 -9.66 -13.93 -12.86
C TRP A 140 -10.63 -13.12 -13.75
N THR A 141 -10.49 -11.79 -13.80
CA THR A 141 -11.38 -10.96 -14.62
C THR A 141 -11.10 -11.13 -16.11
N GLN A 142 -9.86 -11.36 -16.49
CA GLN A 142 -9.49 -11.64 -17.87
C GLN A 142 -10.08 -12.98 -18.35
N GLU A 143 -9.99 -14.03 -17.55
CA GLU A 143 -10.50 -15.35 -17.88
C GLU A 143 -12.04 -15.39 -18.00
N ASN A 144 -12.74 -14.72 -17.08
CA ASN A 144 -14.19 -14.83 -16.96
C ASN A 144 -14.96 -13.73 -17.72
N TYR A 145 -14.34 -12.54 -17.87
CA TYR A 145 -15.03 -11.34 -18.38
C TYR A 145 -14.26 -10.61 -19.49
N GLU A 146 -13.05 -11.05 -19.82
CA GLU A 146 -12.15 -10.43 -20.80
C GLU A 146 -11.78 -8.98 -20.43
N ILE A 147 -11.63 -8.70 -19.14
CA ILE A 147 -11.30 -7.37 -18.61
C ILE A 147 -9.97 -7.45 -17.87
N PRO A 148 -8.88 -6.80 -18.35
CA PRO A 148 -7.67 -6.62 -17.56
C PRO A 148 -7.90 -5.55 -16.50
N ILE A 149 -7.46 -5.80 -15.25
CA ILE A 149 -7.56 -4.85 -14.16
C ILE A 149 -6.17 -4.58 -13.56
N SER A 150 -5.88 -3.33 -13.27
CA SER A 150 -4.67 -2.91 -12.53
C SER A 150 -5.01 -1.69 -11.67
N ALA A 151 -4.15 -1.34 -10.73
CA ALA A 151 -4.30 -0.11 -9.95
C ALA A 151 -4.48 1.12 -10.84
N LEU A 152 -3.68 1.25 -11.91
CA LEU A 152 -3.77 2.37 -12.86
C LEU A 152 -5.10 2.42 -13.61
N HIS A 153 -5.72 1.29 -13.87
CA HIS A 153 -7.04 1.24 -14.49
C HIS A 153 -8.15 1.69 -13.55
N VAL A 154 -7.99 1.45 -12.25
CA VAL A 154 -9.02 1.71 -11.23
C VAL A 154 -8.99 3.15 -10.72
N ILE A 155 -7.80 3.74 -10.54
CA ILE A 155 -7.63 5.09 -9.99
C ILE A 155 -8.51 6.16 -10.67
N PRO A 156 -8.68 6.21 -12.01
CA PRO A 156 -9.53 7.21 -12.66
C PRO A 156 -11.02 7.12 -12.30
N TYR A 157 -11.44 6.03 -11.65
CA TYR A 157 -12.83 5.79 -11.23
C TYR A 157 -13.11 6.18 -9.79
N PHE A 158 -12.10 6.70 -9.08
CA PHE A 158 -12.30 7.23 -7.74
C PHE A 158 -13.08 8.55 -7.81
N GLU A 159 -14.05 8.66 -6.94
CA GLU A 159 -14.65 9.95 -6.63
C GLU A 159 -13.72 10.73 -5.68
N ARG A 160 -13.88 12.06 -5.66
CA ARG A 160 -12.99 12.91 -4.86
C ARG A 160 -12.93 12.51 -3.37
N HIS A 161 -14.03 12.06 -2.81
CA HIS A 161 -14.12 11.63 -1.41
C HIS A 161 -13.54 10.21 -1.15
N GLU A 162 -13.32 9.44 -2.22
CA GLU A 162 -12.72 8.10 -2.15
C GLU A 162 -11.19 8.16 -2.20
N VAL A 163 -10.60 9.32 -2.58
CA VAL A 163 -9.14 9.48 -2.58
C VAL A 163 -8.64 9.40 -1.14
N PRO A 164 -7.73 8.46 -0.82
CA PRO A 164 -7.23 8.29 0.53
C PRO A 164 -6.57 9.57 1.06
N ASN A 165 -6.92 9.94 2.30
CA ASN A 165 -6.43 11.18 2.93
C ASN A 165 -4.90 11.29 2.96
N GLU A 166 -4.20 10.17 3.16
CA GLU A 166 -2.74 10.14 3.13
C GLU A 166 -2.19 10.58 1.77
N VAL A 167 -2.75 10.05 0.68
CA VAL A 167 -2.34 10.39 -0.69
C VAL A 167 -2.63 11.86 -0.99
N ALA A 168 -3.84 12.33 -0.67
CA ALA A 168 -4.25 13.72 -0.88
C ALA A 168 -3.37 14.70 -0.07
N SER A 169 -3.07 14.38 1.19
CA SER A 169 -2.21 15.18 2.07
C SER A 169 -0.77 15.24 1.55
N LEU A 170 -0.22 14.11 1.13
CA LEU A 170 1.14 14.05 0.59
C LEU A 170 1.28 14.91 -0.67
N ILE A 171 0.35 14.79 -1.61
CA ILE A 171 0.33 15.60 -2.84
C ILE A 171 0.25 17.09 -2.50
N SER A 172 -0.64 17.48 -1.57
CA SER A 172 -0.80 18.87 -1.14
C SER A 172 0.50 19.44 -0.57
N LYS A 173 1.19 18.70 0.31
CA LYS A 173 2.47 19.11 0.92
C LYS A 173 3.58 19.25 -0.12
N ILE A 174 3.68 18.32 -1.06
CA ILE A 174 4.66 18.40 -2.15
C ILE A 174 4.40 19.64 -3.01
N MET A 175 3.13 19.91 -3.35
CA MET A 175 2.77 21.06 -4.19
C MET A 175 2.98 22.41 -3.47
N SER A 176 2.79 22.48 -2.15
CA SER A 176 3.04 23.68 -1.34
C SER A 176 4.51 23.86 -0.97
N GLY A 177 5.36 22.87 -1.20
CA GLY A 177 6.76 22.89 -0.78
C GLY A 177 6.95 22.74 0.74
N GLU A 178 5.92 22.22 1.44
CA GLU A 178 5.98 21.99 2.87
C GLU A 178 6.82 20.74 3.21
N ASN A 179 7.39 20.70 4.40
CA ASN A 179 8.09 19.50 4.89
C ASN A 179 7.07 18.37 5.19
N LEU A 180 7.48 17.13 4.91
CA LEU A 180 6.72 15.91 5.22
C LEU A 180 6.74 15.55 6.69
#